data_0d3d7cb5bae2c9016fafaf06868bb8fb
#
_entry.id   0d3d7cb5bae2c9016fafaf06868bb8fb
#
_cell.length_a   1.000
_cell.length_b   1.000
_cell.length_c   1.000
_cell.angle_alpha   90.00
_cell.angle_beta   90.00
_cell.angle_gamma   90.00
#
_symmetry.space_group_name_H-M   'P 1'
#
loop_
_entity.id
_entity.type
_entity.pdbx_description
1 polymer ?
#
loop_
_entity_poly.entity_id
_entity_poly.type
_entity_poly.pdbx_seq_one_letter_code
_entity_poly.pdbx_strand_id
1 'polypeptide(L)'
;MSIGRPELCVGAVAVDHGLLLLGKRGTDPGKGLWSLPGGRVESGESVVAAVVREFEEETGLEGVCGSFVGWVERMGVDYHFVVMDFLVTVLDTGEPVAGGDALDARWVAFEELASLDLVDGLPDFLVEHGLLEDLDIRGA
;
A
#
# COMPACT_ATOMS: atom_id res chain seq x y z
N MET A 1 -5.19 26.62 -12.82
CA MET A 1 -4.99 25.39 -13.57
C MET A 1 -5.73 24.21 -12.97
N SER A 2 -6.40 23.49 -13.80
CA SER A 2 -7.16 22.32 -13.36
C SER A 2 -6.24 21.14 -13.06
N ILE A 3 -6.57 20.39 -12.02
CA ILE A 3 -5.90 19.13 -11.73
C ILE A 3 -6.24 18.09 -12.78
N GLY A 4 -7.36 18.28 -13.44
CA GLY A 4 -7.89 17.29 -14.36
C GLY A 4 -8.75 16.26 -13.64
N ARG A 5 -8.74 15.05 -14.12
CA ARG A 5 -9.56 13.97 -13.56
C ARG A 5 -8.86 13.31 -12.38
N PRO A 6 -9.65 12.81 -11.40
CA PRO A 6 -9.06 11.95 -10.39
C PRO A 6 -8.40 10.74 -11.05
N GLU A 7 -7.26 10.33 -10.51
CA GLU A 7 -6.55 9.16 -11.01
C GLU A 7 -6.86 7.96 -10.14
N LEU A 8 -7.18 6.84 -10.79
CA LEU A 8 -7.44 5.59 -10.09
C LEU A 8 -6.12 4.89 -9.79
N CYS A 9 -5.95 4.56 -8.53
CA CYS A 9 -4.78 3.84 -8.04
C CYS A 9 -5.22 2.60 -7.27
N VAL A 10 -4.28 1.72 -7.03
CA VAL A 10 -4.50 0.53 -6.20
C VAL A 10 -3.40 0.41 -5.17
N GLY A 11 -3.70 -0.29 -4.08
CA GLY A 11 -2.74 -0.63 -3.06
C GLY A 11 -2.89 -2.08 -2.65
N ALA A 12 -1.82 -2.64 -2.14
CA ALA A 12 -1.77 -4.04 -1.72
C ALA A 12 -1.60 -4.15 -0.22
N VAL A 13 -2.50 -4.86 0.45
CA VAL A 13 -2.40 -5.16 1.87
C VAL A 13 -1.92 -6.60 2.00
N ALA A 14 -0.62 -6.76 2.23
CA ALA A 14 -0.01 -8.07 2.42
C ALA A 14 0.38 -8.23 3.89
N VAL A 15 -0.31 -9.12 4.58
CA VAL A 15 -0.08 -9.41 6.00
C VAL A 15 0.31 -10.86 6.13
N ASP A 16 1.38 -11.13 6.84
CA ASP A 16 1.86 -12.49 7.08
C ASP A 16 2.50 -12.57 8.47
N HIS A 17 1.96 -13.44 9.32
CA HIS A 17 2.50 -13.68 10.67
C HIS A 17 2.73 -12.39 11.48
N GLY A 18 1.76 -11.48 11.45
CA GLY A 18 1.86 -10.25 12.21
C GLY A 18 2.74 -9.17 11.58
N LEU A 19 3.15 -9.38 10.33
CA LEU A 19 3.95 -8.43 9.59
C LEU A 19 3.14 -7.85 8.43
N LEU A 20 3.31 -6.56 8.20
CA LEU A 20 2.68 -5.85 7.07
C LEU A 20 3.78 -5.42 6.12
N LEU A 21 3.59 -5.69 4.83
CA LEU A 21 4.57 -5.28 3.82
C LEU A 21 4.34 -3.82 3.43
N LEU A 22 5.38 -3.01 3.61
CA LEU A 22 5.33 -1.59 3.28
C LEU A 22 6.43 -1.21 2.30
N GLY A 23 6.13 -0.22 1.49
CA GLY A 23 7.10 0.38 0.59
C GLY A 23 7.37 1.82 0.99
N LYS A 24 8.61 2.26 0.86
CA LYS A 24 8.99 3.64 1.11
C LYS A 24 8.88 4.42 -0.20
N ARG A 25 8.07 5.45 -0.19
CA ARG A 25 7.77 6.21 -1.41
C ARG A 25 8.99 6.97 -1.91
N GLY A 26 9.26 6.84 -3.21
CA GLY A 26 10.36 7.54 -3.87
C GLY A 26 9.94 8.79 -4.61
N THR A 27 8.63 9.08 -4.69
CA THR A 27 8.11 10.23 -5.42
C THR A 27 7.05 10.96 -4.59
N ASP A 28 6.83 12.23 -4.91
CA ASP A 28 5.74 12.99 -4.31
C ASP A 28 4.40 12.63 -4.95
N PRO A 29 3.28 12.74 -4.22
CA PRO A 29 3.22 13.19 -2.83
C PRO A 29 3.70 12.12 -1.86
N GLY A 30 4.28 12.57 -0.74
CA GLY A 30 4.68 11.68 0.33
C GLY A 30 6.04 11.01 0.16
N LYS A 31 6.94 11.60 -0.64
CA LYS A 31 8.29 11.05 -0.81
C LYS A 31 8.97 10.85 0.55
N GLY A 32 9.53 9.66 0.75
CA GLY A 32 10.20 9.30 1.99
C GLY A 32 9.29 8.70 3.05
N LEU A 33 7.98 8.72 2.83
CA LEU A 33 7.03 8.12 3.76
C LEU A 33 6.74 6.66 3.37
N TRP A 34 6.36 5.87 4.36
CA TRP A 34 6.01 4.47 4.14
C TRP A 34 4.52 4.34 3.84
N SER A 35 4.19 3.48 2.89
CA SER A 35 2.81 3.24 2.46
C SER A 35 2.63 1.80 2.02
N LEU A 36 1.38 1.43 1.76
CA LEU A 36 1.10 0.16 1.10
C LEU A 36 1.70 0.20 -0.30
N PRO A 37 2.30 -0.91 -0.77
CA PRO A 37 2.76 -0.98 -2.16
C PRO A 37 1.60 -0.76 -3.11
N GLY A 38 1.82 -0.03 -4.19
CA GLY A 38 0.76 0.22 -5.16
C GLY A 38 1.15 1.31 -6.14
N GLY A 39 0.19 1.68 -6.97
CA GLY A 39 0.39 2.69 -7.98
C GLY A 39 -0.83 2.86 -8.85
N ARG A 40 -0.65 3.49 -10.01
CA ARG A 40 -1.74 3.83 -10.90
C ARG A 40 -2.23 2.63 -11.71
N VAL A 41 -3.54 2.59 -11.92
CA VAL A 41 -4.13 1.65 -12.87
C VAL A 41 -3.93 2.22 -14.26
N GLU A 42 -3.38 1.42 -15.15
CA GLU A 42 -3.13 1.85 -16.52
C GLU A 42 -4.37 1.62 -17.39
N SER A 43 -4.51 2.45 -18.42
CA SER A 43 -5.63 2.32 -19.34
C SER A 43 -5.63 0.92 -19.98
N GLY A 44 -6.79 0.27 -19.94
CA GLY A 44 -6.92 -1.09 -20.48
C GLY A 44 -6.53 -2.19 -19.52
N GLU A 45 -6.05 -1.83 -18.33
CA GLU A 45 -5.66 -2.79 -17.29
C GLU A 45 -6.78 -2.90 -16.26
N SER A 46 -7.11 -4.12 -15.83
CA SER A 46 -8.07 -4.27 -14.74
C SER A 46 -7.44 -3.85 -13.40
N VAL A 47 -8.28 -3.48 -12.43
CA VAL A 47 -7.80 -3.13 -11.09
C VAL A 47 -7.02 -4.28 -10.48
N VAL A 48 -7.52 -5.50 -10.63
CA VAL A 48 -6.86 -6.69 -10.07
C VAL A 48 -5.49 -6.90 -10.69
N ALA A 49 -5.38 -6.75 -12.01
CA ALA A 49 -4.10 -6.88 -12.71
C ALA A 49 -3.12 -5.79 -12.24
N ALA A 50 -3.62 -4.58 -12.03
CA ALA A 50 -2.79 -3.48 -11.55
C ALA A 50 -2.21 -3.77 -10.16
N VAL A 51 -3.02 -4.35 -9.26
CA VAL A 51 -2.55 -4.72 -7.92
C VAL A 51 -1.37 -5.67 -8.00
N VAL A 52 -1.51 -6.74 -8.81
CA VAL A 52 -0.46 -7.75 -8.95
C VAL A 52 0.80 -7.15 -9.56
N ARG A 53 0.64 -6.36 -10.62
CA ARG A 53 1.76 -5.74 -11.31
C ARG A 53 2.51 -4.75 -10.41
N GLU A 54 1.79 -3.84 -9.76
CA GLU A 54 2.42 -2.84 -8.91
C GLU A 54 3.10 -3.48 -7.70
N PHE A 55 2.46 -4.50 -7.13
CA PHE A 55 3.03 -5.21 -5.99
C PHE A 55 4.39 -5.82 -6.39
N GLU A 56 4.45 -6.48 -7.52
CA GLU A 56 5.69 -7.10 -8.00
C GLU A 56 6.74 -6.03 -8.34
N GLU A 57 6.34 -4.96 -9.00
CA GLU A 57 7.27 -3.88 -9.35
C GLU A 57 7.93 -3.27 -8.12
N GLU A 58 7.15 -3.04 -7.06
CA GLU A 58 7.64 -2.31 -5.89
C GLU A 58 8.26 -3.19 -4.82
N THR A 59 7.94 -4.47 -4.79
CA THR A 59 8.45 -5.37 -3.75
C THR A 59 9.29 -6.53 -4.28
N GLY A 60 9.26 -6.78 -5.59
CA GLY A 60 9.94 -7.93 -6.17
C GLY A 60 9.27 -9.25 -5.86
N LEU A 61 8.13 -9.24 -5.18
CA LEU A 61 7.44 -10.47 -4.79
C LEU A 61 6.21 -10.71 -5.65
N GLU A 62 5.94 -11.98 -5.91
CA GLU A 62 4.74 -12.38 -6.64
C GLU A 62 3.59 -12.54 -5.65
N GLY A 63 2.45 -11.97 -5.97
CA GLY A 63 1.29 -12.03 -5.12
C GLY A 63 0.02 -12.34 -5.89
N VAL A 64 -0.98 -12.82 -5.16
CA VAL A 64 -2.33 -13.04 -5.68
C VAL A 64 -3.25 -12.00 -5.05
N CYS A 65 -4.00 -11.30 -5.90
CA CYS A 65 -4.96 -10.31 -5.43
C CYS A 65 -6.20 -11.02 -4.88
N GLY A 66 -6.54 -10.67 -3.64
CA GLY A 66 -7.71 -11.23 -2.95
C GLY A 66 -8.83 -10.22 -2.84
N SER A 67 -9.46 -10.18 -1.66
CA SER A 67 -10.64 -9.37 -1.40
C SER A 67 -10.33 -7.88 -1.38
N PHE A 68 -11.31 -7.10 -1.83
CA PHE A 68 -11.28 -5.66 -1.67
C PHE A 68 -11.40 -5.31 -0.18
N VAL A 69 -10.52 -4.44 0.30
CA VAL A 69 -10.52 -4.01 1.71
C VAL A 69 -11.30 -2.72 1.86
N GLY A 70 -10.96 -1.73 1.07
CA GLY A 70 -11.58 -0.42 1.15
C GLY A 70 -10.87 0.55 0.23
N TRP A 71 -11.28 1.80 0.28
CA TRP A 71 -10.70 2.83 -0.59
C TRP A 71 -10.37 4.06 0.23
N VAL A 72 -9.40 4.82 -0.25
CA VAL A 72 -9.05 6.12 0.31
C VAL A 72 -8.93 7.12 -0.81
N GLU A 73 -9.09 8.37 -0.47
CA GLU A 73 -8.96 9.46 -1.41
C GLU A 73 -7.86 10.40 -0.91
N ARG A 74 -6.98 10.79 -1.81
CA ARG A 74 -5.89 11.69 -1.50
C ARG A 74 -5.97 12.89 -2.42
N MET A 75 -6.12 14.06 -1.84
CA MET A 75 -6.28 15.29 -2.61
C MET A 75 -5.26 16.32 -2.14
N GLY A 76 -4.64 16.97 -3.09
CA GLY A 76 -3.71 18.06 -2.84
C GLY A 76 -3.93 19.17 -3.86
N VAL A 77 -3.01 20.13 -3.88
CA VAL A 77 -3.11 21.28 -4.79
C VAL A 77 -3.06 20.82 -6.25
N ASP A 78 -2.23 19.84 -6.54
CA ASP A 78 -1.98 19.43 -7.92
C ASP A 78 -2.15 17.91 -8.13
N TYR A 79 -2.86 17.24 -7.22
CA TYR A 79 -3.13 15.81 -7.39
C TYR A 79 -4.46 15.43 -6.78
N HIS A 80 -5.05 14.37 -7.32
CA HIS A 80 -6.28 13.77 -6.80
C HIS A 80 -6.26 12.28 -7.13
N PHE A 81 -6.04 11.44 -6.12
CA PHE A 81 -5.98 9.99 -6.27
C PHE A 81 -7.13 9.33 -5.54
N VAL A 82 -7.74 8.34 -6.19
CA VAL A 82 -8.68 7.42 -5.56
C VAL A 82 -7.96 6.08 -5.51
N VAL A 83 -7.67 5.59 -4.32
CA VAL A 83 -6.87 4.38 -4.13
C VAL A 83 -7.75 3.25 -3.63
N MET A 84 -7.81 2.16 -4.38
CA MET A 84 -8.55 0.97 -3.99
C MET A 84 -7.55 -0.04 -3.44
N ASP A 85 -7.72 -0.43 -2.19
CA ASP A 85 -6.80 -1.34 -1.51
C ASP A 85 -7.37 -2.76 -1.44
N PHE A 86 -6.53 -3.74 -1.79
CA PHE A 86 -6.91 -5.15 -1.84
C PHE A 86 -5.97 -5.98 -0.98
N LEU A 87 -6.49 -7.04 -0.40
CA LEU A 87 -5.65 -8.04 0.25
C LEU A 87 -4.80 -8.74 -0.82
N VAL A 88 -3.56 -9.00 -0.49
CA VAL A 88 -2.65 -9.72 -1.38
C VAL A 88 -2.01 -10.85 -0.59
N THR A 89 -2.06 -12.06 -1.15
CA THR A 89 -1.34 -13.23 -0.61
C THR A 89 -0.03 -13.35 -1.36
N VAL A 90 1.08 -13.32 -0.62
CA VAL A 90 2.41 -13.43 -1.21
C VAL A 90 2.73 -14.89 -1.46
N LEU A 91 3.16 -15.20 -2.68
CA LEU A 91 3.50 -16.57 -3.07
C LEU A 91 4.97 -16.91 -2.84
N ASP A 92 5.84 -15.90 -2.86
CA ASP A 92 7.27 -16.08 -2.67
C ASP A 92 7.63 -16.16 -1.19
N THR A 93 8.71 -16.86 -0.90
CA THR A 93 9.28 -16.92 0.45
C THR A 93 10.51 -16.03 0.61
N GLY A 94 10.88 -15.31 -0.45
CA GLY A 94 12.05 -14.44 -0.43
C GLY A 94 11.79 -13.10 0.25
N GLU A 95 12.88 -12.38 0.47
CA GLU A 95 12.80 -11.03 1.03
C GLU A 95 12.36 -10.05 -0.06
N PRO A 96 11.59 -9.03 0.31
CA PRO A 96 11.23 -8.01 -0.66
C PRO A 96 12.46 -7.22 -1.12
N VAL A 97 12.43 -6.83 -2.40
CA VAL A 97 13.46 -6.00 -3.01
C VAL A 97 12.77 -4.82 -3.66
N ALA A 98 13.06 -3.62 -3.17
CA ALA A 98 12.43 -2.42 -3.71
C ALA A 98 12.72 -2.26 -5.20
N GLY A 99 11.70 -1.85 -5.93
CA GLY A 99 11.83 -1.59 -7.37
C GLY A 99 10.85 -0.51 -7.78
N GLY A 100 10.83 -0.18 -9.08
CA GLY A 100 9.99 0.89 -9.58
C GLY A 100 10.30 2.20 -8.86
N ASP A 101 9.27 2.84 -8.33
CA ASP A 101 9.40 4.10 -7.62
C ASP A 101 9.65 3.95 -6.13
N ALA A 102 9.78 2.74 -5.63
CA ALA A 102 10.00 2.51 -4.20
C ALA A 102 11.49 2.64 -3.85
N LEU A 103 11.79 3.35 -2.77
CA LEU A 103 13.15 3.50 -2.25
C LEU A 103 13.55 2.31 -1.37
N ASP A 104 12.56 1.66 -0.75
CA ASP A 104 12.78 0.53 0.14
C ASP A 104 11.47 -0.27 0.22
N ALA A 105 11.58 -1.53 0.61
CA ALA A 105 10.43 -2.40 0.82
C ALA A 105 10.76 -3.34 1.96
N ARG A 106 9.88 -3.40 2.97
CA ARG A 106 10.12 -4.21 4.17
C ARG A 106 8.84 -4.81 4.73
N TRP A 107 9.00 -5.99 5.31
CA TRP A 107 8.01 -6.53 6.24
C TRP A 107 8.19 -5.81 7.57
N VAL A 108 7.11 -5.22 8.07
CA VAL A 108 7.15 -4.41 9.29
C VAL A 108 6.19 -5.03 10.30
N ALA A 109 6.70 -5.30 11.50
CA ALA A 109 5.84 -5.79 12.57
C ALA A 109 4.82 -4.72 12.94
N PHE A 110 3.60 -5.12 13.27
CA PHE A 110 2.55 -4.17 13.65
C PHE A 110 3.00 -3.27 14.80
N GLU A 111 3.78 -3.80 15.73
CA GLU A 111 4.29 -3.05 16.87
C GLU A 111 5.24 -1.93 16.44
N GLU A 112 5.86 -2.06 15.28
CA GLU A 112 6.81 -1.07 14.77
C GLU A 112 6.16 0.04 13.95
N LEU A 113 4.90 -0.11 13.57
CA LEU A 113 4.24 0.86 12.70
C LEU A 113 4.24 2.27 13.29
N ALA A 114 4.06 2.37 14.61
CA ALA A 114 4.02 3.68 15.27
C ALA A 114 5.35 4.41 15.22
N SER A 115 6.47 3.72 14.97
CA SER A 115 7.78 4.33 14.90
C SER A 115 8.19 4.76 13.49
N LEU A 116 7.36 4.43 12.48
CA LEU A 116 7.65 4.78 11.10
C LEU A 116 6.89 6.02 10.67
N ASP A 117 7.47 6.74 9.72
CA ASP A 117 6.78 7.87 9.10
C ASP A 117 5.85 7.33 8.02
N LEU A 118 4.60 7.13 8.40
CA LEU A 118 3.58 6.59 7.51
C LEU A 118 2.86 7.71 6.77
N VAL A 119 2.38 7.41 5.56
CA VAL A 119 1.54 8.35 4.83
C VAL A 119 0.28 8.64 5.65
N ASP A 120 -0.23 9.87 5.51
CA ASP A 120 -1.43 10.29 6.23
C ASP A 120 -2.60 9.36 5.95
N GLY A 121 -3.31 9.00 7.02
CA GLY A 121 -4.51 8.17 6.91
C GLY A 121 -4.25 6.67 6.91
N LEU A 122 -3.01 6.22 6.75
CA LEU A 122 -2.74 4.79 6.73
C LEU A 122 -3.05 4.12 8.07
N PRO A 123 -2.61 4.65 9.22
CA PRO A 123 -2.97 4.03 10.49
C PRO A 123 -4.49 3.94 10.69
N ASP A 124 -5.21 5.02 10.39
CA ASP A 124 -6.66 5.04 10.53
C ASP A 124 -7.32 4.01 9.61
N PHE A 125 -6.84 3.89 8.39
CA PHE A 125 -7.35 2.91 7.43
C PHE A 125 -7.19 1.49 7.97
N LEU A 126 -6.02 1.17 8.51
CA LEU A 126 -5.75 -0.16 9.04
C LEU A 126 -6.65 -0.50 10.22
N VAL A 127 -6.87 0.46 11.11
CA VAL A 127 -7.79 0.28 12.25
C VAL A 127 -9.23 0.15 11.77
N GLU A 128 -9.66 1.03 10.89
CA GLU A 128 -11.03 1.06 10.39
C GLU A 128 -11.43 -0.24 9.72
N HIS A 129 -10.50 -0.89 9.04
CA HIS A 129 -10.77 -2.13 8.33
C HIS A 129 -10.33 -3.39 9.11
N GLY A 130 -10.07 -3.23 10.39
CA GLY A 130 -9.80 -4.36 11.29
C GLY A 130 -8.42 -4.98 11.14
N LEU A 131 -7.51 -4.33 10.44
CA LEU A 131 -6.18 -4.88 10.20
C LEU A 131 -5.25 -4.69 11.39
N LEU A 132 -5.56 -3.76 12.29
CA LEU A 132 -4.81 -3.51 13.52
C LEU A 132 -5.54 -3.92 14.79
N GLU A 133 -6.64 -4.66 14.70
CA GLU A 133 -7.38 -5.10 15.88
C GLU A 133 -6.49 -5.88 16.84
N ASP A 134 -5.73 -6.82 16.31
CA ASP A 134 -4.85 -7.65 17.13
C ASP A 134 -3.78 -6.80 17.82
N LEU A 135 -3.29 -5.78 17.13
CA LEU A 135 -2.32 -4.86 17.71
C LEU A 135 -2.92 -4.09 18.87
N ASP A 136 -4.15 -3.59 18.69
CA ASP A 136 -4.84 -2.84 19.75
C ASP A 136 -5.04 -3.70 20.99
N ILE A 137 -5.45 -4.93 20.80
CA ILE A 137 -5.66 -5.87 21.90
C ILE A 137 -4.35 -6.12 22.64
N ARG A 138 -3.27 -6.32 21.90
CA ARG A 138 -1.97 -6.58 22.52
C ARG A 138 -1.36 -5.34 23.14
N GLY A 139 -1.68 -4.18 22.61
CA GLY A 139 -1.18 -2.92 23.13
C GLY A 139 -1.93 -2.43 24.35
N ALA A 140 -3.06 -3.02 24.65
CA ALA A 140 -3.89 -2.60 25.77
C ALA A 140 -3.37 -3.13 27.14
#